data_57b4e331c29a78612678f440eb932327
#
_entry.id   57b4e331c29a78612678f440eb932327
#
_cell.length_a   1.000
_cell.length_b   1.000
_cell.length_c   1.000
_cell.angle_alpha   90.00
_cell.angle_beta   90.00
_cell.angle_gamma   90.00
#
_symmetry.space_group_name_H-M   'P 1'
#
loop_
_entity.id
_entity.type
_entity.pdbx_description
1 polymer ?
#
loop_
_entity_poly.entity_id
_entity_poly.type
_entity_poly.pdbx_seq_one_letter_code
_entity_poly.pdbx_strand_id
1 'polypeptide(L)'
;SSPLARAEWIRVLGALTGKLHEADSIFQKVETQYINLKSSISNDQSTKIMSGNNFRGTWYVPSGKNYLAYLFKDAGAAYPFYDNDRETSIPLTVEDCLHYFGDADVWVGAGGNSMAELAQMDEKHTWFKAYQNGRVYNWRKQQLPGGANNFWERGVVHPEEMLEDVIHILNNAPDSMLHFANRLY
;
A
#
# COMPACT_ATOMS: atom_id res chain seq x y z
N SER A 1 8.86 -6.98 -8.36
CA SER A 1 9.51 -5.82 -8.98
C SER A 1 9.17 -4.55 -8.23
N SER A 2 10.09 -3.57 -8.20
CA SER A 2 9.91 -2.28 -7.54
C SER A 2 8.81 -1.44 -8.22
N PRO A 3 8.24 -0.44 -7.52
CA PRO A 3 7.23 0.45 -8.09
C PRO A 3 7.69 1.15 -9.38
N LEU A 4 8.87 1.75 -9.40
CA LEU A 4 9.41 2.40 -10.60
C LEU A 4 9.67 1.42 -11.75
N ALA A 5 10.15 0.20 -11.47
CA ALA A 5 10.35 -0.81 -12.51
C ALA A 5 9.04 -1.25 -13.16
N ARG A 6 7.91 -1.18 -12.45
CA ARG A 6 6.59 -1.41 -13.08
C ARG A 6 6.14 -0.22 -13.91
N ALA A 7 6.30 0.99 -13.41
CA ALA A 7 5.92 2.20 -14.15
C ALA A 7 6.72 2.35 -15.45
N GLU A 8 7.98 1.89 -15.48
CA GLU A 8 8.85 1.94 -16.66
C GLU A 8 8.30 1.16 -17.87
N TRP A 9 7.40 0.19 -17.67
CA TRP A 9 6.74 -0.51 -18.77
C TRP A 9 5.96 0.41 -19.71
N ILE A 10 5.62 1.65 -19.31
CA ILE A 10 5.02 2.64 -20.21
C ILE A 10 5.93 2.91 -21.43
N ARG A 11 7.25 2.85 -21.26
CA ARG A 11 8.22 3.02 -22.35
C ARG A 11 8.10 1.92 -23.41
N VAL A 12 7.89 0.67 -22.97
CA VAL A 12 7.69 -0.46 -23.88
C VAL A 12 6.40 -0.26 -24.69
N LEU A 13 5.31 0.14 -24.02
CA LEU A 13 4.05 0.46 -24.70
C LEU A 13 4.22 1.65 -25.65
N GLY A 14 4.95 2.69 -25.26
CA GLY A 14 5.27 3.83 -26.09
C GLY A 14 6.06 3.44 -27.35
N ALA A 15 7.05 2.55 -27.21
CA ALA A 15 7.83 2.02 -28.36
C ALA A 15 6.94 1.23 -29.34
N LEU A 16 6.07 0.37 -28.83
CA LEU A 16 5.16 -0.45 -29.64
C LEU A 16 4.10 0.37 -30.38
N THR A 17 3.73 1.53 -29.84
CA THR A 17 2.68 2.42 -30.41
C THR A 17 3.23 3.63 -31.15
N GLY A 18 4.56 3.74 -31.29
CA GLY A 18 5.20 4.90 -31.92
C GLY A 18 5.18 6.19 -31.08
N LYS A 19 4.93 6.07 -29.77
CA LYS A 19 4.83 7.20 -28.81
C LYS A 19 5.92 7.17 -27.75
N LEU A 20 7.11 6.69 -28.11
CA LEU A 20 8.22 6.52 -27.15
C LEU A 20 8.61 7.85 -26.46
N HIS A 21 8.67 8.95 -27.21
CA HIS A 21 9.04 10.24 -26.65
C HIS A 21 8.04 10.75 -25.59
N GLU A 22 6.75 10.57 -25.86
CA GLU A 22 5.69 10.91 -24.89
C GLU A 22 5.78 10.03 -23.63
N ALA A 23 5.97 8.72 -23.82
CA ALA A 23 6.12 7.75 -22.73
C ALA A 23 7.36 8.03 -21.87
N ASP A 24 8.50 8.39 -22.49
CA ASP A 24 9.71 8.81 -21.78
C ASP A 24 9.46 10.07 -20.93
N SER A 25 8.80 11.08 -21.48
CA SER A 25 8.48 12.32 -20.77
C SER A 25 7.61 12.05 -19.55
N ILE A 26 6.59 11.19 -19.70
CA ILE A 26 5.71 10.79 -18.59
C ILE A 26 6.52 10.05 -17.52
N PHE A 27 7.30 9.05 -17.90
CA PHE A 27 8.07 8.25 -16.95
C PHE A 27 9.10 9.09 -16.20
N GLN A 28 9.85 9.97 -16.86
CA GLN A 28 10.82 10.86 -16.22
C GLN A 28 10.18 11.76 -15.16
N LYS A 29 8.96 12.25 -15.42
CA LYS A 29 8.22 13.06 -14.45
C LYS A 29 7.83 12.23 -13.22
N VAL A 30 7.28 11.03 -13.44
CA VAL A 30 6.89 10.08 -12.38
C VAL A 30 8.12 9.70 -11.54
N GLU A 31 9.22 9.32 -12.18
CA GLU A 31 10.46 8.95 -11.52
C GLU A 31 11.02 10.08 -10.66
N THR A 32 11.06 11.31 -11.19
CA THR A 32 11.54 12.49 -10.46
C THR A 32 10.69 12.75 -9.22
N GLN A 33 9.37 12.70 -9.35
CA GLN A 33 8.46 12.90 -8.22
C GLN A 33 8.62 11.81 -7.16
N TYR A 34 8.70 10.53 -7.58
CA TYR A 34 8.90 9.40 -6.68
C TYR A 34 10.21 9.52 -5.88
N ILE A 35 11.32 9.83 -6.56
CA ILE A 35 12.64 9.97 -5.92
C ILE A 35 12.63 11.15 -4.96
N ASN A 36 12.03 12.28 -5.32
CA ASN A 36 11.92 13.45 -4.44
C ASN A 36 11.13 13.12 -3.17
N LEU A 37 9.97 12.46 -3.30
CA LEU A 37 9.18 12.00 -2.15
C LEU A 37 10.02 11.10 -1.23
N LYS A 38 10.62 10.05 -1.79
CA LYS A 38 11.47 9.12 -1.04
C LYS A 38 12.62 9.81 -0.34
N SER A 39 13.27 10.78 -0.98
CA SER A 39 14.41 11.52 -0.41
C SER A 39 14.01 12.50 0.69
N SER A 40 12.75 12.90 0.76
CA SER A 40 12.23 13.81 1.79
C SER A 40 11.88 13.11 3.10
N ILE A 41 11.89 11.78 3.14
CA ILE A 41 11.48 10.97 4.28
C ILE A 41 12.66 10.68 5.19
N SER A 42 12.46 10.83 6.50
CA SER A 42 13.40 10.27 7.48
C SER A 42 13.17 8.76 7.61
N ASN A 43 14.23 7.99 7.49
CA ASN A 43 14.18 6.53 7.63
C ASN A 43 14.23 6.09 9.11
N ASP A 44 13.50 6.77 10.00
CA ASP A 44 13.48 6.42 11.41
C ASP A 44 12.68 5.15 11.72
N GLN A 45 11.81 4.72 10.77
CA GLN A 45 10.96 3.53 10.89
C GLN A 45 10.21 3.48 12.23
N SER A 46 9.76 4.62 12.72
CA SER A 46 9.07 4.73 14.01
C SER A 46 7.61 4.27 13.93
N THR A 47 6.96 4.39 12.77
CA THR A 47 5.56 4.01 12.57
C THR A 47 5.47 2.63 11.93
N LYS A 48 4.87 1.68 12.64
CA LYS A 48 4.71 0.30 12.19
C LYS A 48 3.44 0.14 11.35
N ILE A 49 3.58 -0.45 10.17
CA ILE A 49 2.52 -0.66 9.20
C ILE A 49 2.14 -2.15 9.09
N MET A 50 0.83 -2.42 8.99
CA MET A 50 0.29 -3.73 8.64
C MET A 50 -0.60 -3.64 7.41
N SER A 51 -0.84 -4.79 6.74
CA SER A 51 -1.63 -4.86 5.51
C SER A 51 -2.45 -6.15 5.42
N GLY A 52 -3.52 -6.10 4.62
CA GLY A 52 -4.38 -7.25 4.36
C GLY A 52 -5.48 -7.45 5.41
N ASN A 53 -6.10 -8.61 5.40
CA ASN A 53 -7.10 -9.05 6.38
C ASN A 53 -7.24 -10.56 6.37
N ASN A 54 -7.86 -11.12 7.40
CA ASN A 54 -8.19 -12.54 7.42
C ASN A 54 -9.22 -12.86 6.33
N PHE A 55 -8.89 -13.86 5.53
CA PHE A 55 -9.79 -14.44 4.55
C PHE A 55 -9.83 -15.96 4.72
N ARG A 56 -10.93 -16.48 5.22
CA ARG A 56 -11.14 -17.93 5.44
C ARG A 56 -10.01 -18.59 6.25
N GLY A 57 -9.53 -17.93 7.28
CA GLY A 57 -8.51 -18.46 8.18
C GLY A 57 -7.07 -18.18 7.75
N THR A 58 -6.84 -17.54 6.62
CA THR A 58 -5.51 -17.18 6.15
C THR A 58 -5.40 -15.66 5.97
N TRP A 59 -4.32 -15.09 6.47
CA TRP A 59 -3.98 -13.69 6.28
C TRP A 59 -2.77 -13.57 5.37
N TYR A 60 -2.93 -12.93 4.23
CA TYR A 60 -1.84 -12.72 3.28
C TYR A 60 -1.21 -11.35 3.49
N VAL A 61 0.10 -11.33 3.81
CA VAL A 61 0.87 -10.10 3.97
C VAL A 61 1.97 -9.98 2.91
N PRO A 62 2.38 -8.76 2.52
CA PRO A 62 3.46 -8.58 1.56
C PRO A 62 4.79 -9.19 2.05
N SER A 63 5.48 -9.94 1.19
CA SER A 63 6.88 -10.33 1.41
C SER A 63 7.83 -9.19 1.02
N GLY A 64 9.10 -9.27 1.39
CA GLY A 64 10.07 -8.20 1.18
C GLY A 64 10.30 -7.77 -0.28
N LYS A 65 10.08 -8.68 -1.24
CA LYS A 65 10.15 -8.38 -2.68
C LYS A 65 8.79 -8.05 -3.32
N ASN A 66 7.74 -7.92 -2.50
CA ASN A 66 6.43 -7.52 -2.96
C ASN A 66 6.38 -5.99 -3.22
N TYR A 67 5.55 -5.59 -4.19
CA TYR A 67 5.35 -4.20 -4.57
C TYR A 67 4.96 -3.29 -3.39
N LEU A 68 4.03 -3.74 -2.52
CA LEU A 68 3.60 -2.98 -1.36
C LEU A 68 4.71 -2.84 -0.31
N ALA A 69 5.54 -3.89 -0.12
CA ALA A 69 6.66 -3.80 0.81
C ALA A 69 7.70 -2.76 0.36
N TYR A 70 7.93 -2.63 -0.95
CA TYR A 70 8.76 -1.54 -1.48
C TYR A 70 8.15 -0.17 -1.16
N LEU A 71 6.84 0.03 -1.36
CA LEU A 71 6.17 1.29 -1.01
C LEU A 71 6.27 1.60 0.48
N PHE A 72 6.07 0.61 1.35
CA PHE A 72 6.19 0.79 2.80
C PHE A 72 7.61 1.20 3.20
N LYS A 73 8.61 0.53 2.64
CA LYS A 73 10.03 0.83 2.88
C LYS A 73 10.39 2.23 2.39
N ASP A 74 9.96 2.58 1.19
CA ASP A 74 10.25 3.87 0.57
C ASP A 74 9.52 5.03 1.26
N ALA A 75 8.39 4.74 1.94
CA ALA A 75 7.68 5.68 2.81
C ALA A 75 8.27 5.78 4.25
N GLY A 76 9.28 4.97 4.59
CA GLY A 76 9.92 4.98 5.91
C GLY A 76 9.16 4.23 7.00
N ALA A 77 8.24 3.34 6.66
CA ALA A 77 7.51 2.55 7.65
C ALA A 77 8.36 1.42 8.25
N ALA A 78 8.07 1.04 9.50
CA ALA A 78 8.56 -0.20 10.09
C ALA A 78 7.69 -1.38 9.61
N TYR A 79 8.32 -2.44 9.12
CA TYR A 79 7.63 -3.63 8.64
C TYR A 79 8.51 -4.88 8.83
N PRO A 80 7.99 -5.98 9.43
CA PRO A 80 8.84 -7.09 9.89
C PRO A 80 9.39 -7.99 8.79
N PHE A 81 8.86 -7.92 7.56
CA PHE A 81 9.23 -8.86 6.49
C PHE A 81 10.07 -8.26 5.36
N TYR A 82 10.75 -7.12 5.57
CA TYR A 82 11.61 -6.52 4.53
C TYR A 82 12.73 -7.45 4.05
N ASP A 83 13.26 -8.28 4.93
CA ASP A 83 14.34 -9.21 4.61
C ASP A 83 13.85 -10.57 4.08
N ASN A 84 12.53 -10.72 3.87
CA ASN A 84 11.97 -11.94 3.30
C ASN A 84 12.13 -11.95 1.78
N ASP A 85 12.84 -12.96 1.26
CA ASP A 85 13.23 -13.06 -0.16
C ASP A 85 12.12 -13.53 -1.11
N ARG A 86 10.93 -13.85 -0.62
CA ARG A 86 9.81 -14.26 -1.47
C ARG A 86 9.32 -13.11 -2.34
N GLU A 87 8.84 -13.43 -3.53
CA GLU A 87 8.15 -12.48 -4.41
C GLU A 87 6.63 -12.50 -4.20
N THR A 88 6.11 -13.61 -3.67
CA THR A 88 4.68 -13.81 -3.38
C THR A 88 4.35 -13.39 -1.96
N SER A 89 3.07 -13.18 -1.67
CA SER A 89 2.60 -12.89 -0.31
C SER A 89 2.91 -14.04 0.65
N ILE A 90 3.08 -13.71 1.93
CA ILE A 90 3.31 -14.65 3.02
C ILE A 90 1.94 -15.00 3.62
N PRO A 91 1.53 -16.28 3.62
CA PRO A 91 0.34 -16.70 4.33
C PRO A 91 0.65 -16.83 5.83
N LEU A 92 -0.16 -16.20 6.66
CA LEU A 92 -0.09 -16.24 8.11
C LEU A 92 -1.43 -16.71 8.69
N THR A 93 -1.40 -17.27 9.90
CA THR A 93 -2.60 -17.40 10.72
C THR A 93 -2.94 -16.03 11.34
N VAL A 94 -4.14 -15.90 11.92
CA VAL A 94 -4.51 -14.66 12.63
C VAL A 94 -3.62 -14.47 13.87
N GLU A 95 -3.26 -15.57 14.51
CA GLU A 95 -2.38 -15.59 15.68
C GLU A 95 -0.95 -15.11 15.32
N ASP A 96 -0.43 -15.56 14.18
CA ASP A 96 0.86 -15.06 13.66
C ASP A 96 0.76 -13.56 13.33
N CYS A 97 -0.34 -13.13 12.70
CA CYS A 97 -0.56 -11.71 12.43
C CYS A 97 -0.61 -10.88 13.71
N LEU A 98 -1.27 -11.36 14.76
CA LEU A 98 -1.28 -10.68 16.07
C LEU A 98 0.11 -10.61 16.68
N HIS A 99 0.91 -11.67 16.53
CA HIS A 99 2.30 -11.68 17.00
C HIS A 99 3.14 -10.61 16.31
N TYR A 100 3.05 -10.51 14.97
CA TYR A 100 3.87 -9.56 14.20
C TYR A 100 3.30 -8.14 14.18
N PHE A 101 1.99 -7.98 14.19
CA PHE A 101 1.30 -6.71 13.89
C PHE A 101 0.29 -6.25 14.94
N GLY A 102 0.15 -6.96 16.06
CA GLY A 102 -0.81 -6.58 17.09
C GLY A 102 -0.61 -5.16 17.62
N ASP A 103 0.64 -4.68 17.61
CA ASP A 103 1.08 -3.34 18.01
C ASP A 103 1.25 -2.35 16.83
N ALA A 104 0.88 -2.74 15.61
CA ALA A 104 1.01 -1.86 14.44
C ALA A 104 0.21 -0.57 14.63
N ASP A 105 0.79 0.55 14.19
CA ASP A 105 0.20 1.88 14.34
C ASP A 105 -0.85 2.16 13.26
N VAL A 106 -0.64 1.65 12.05
CA VAL A 106 -1.53 1.86 10.91
C VAL A 106 -1.78 0.54 10.17
N TRP A 107 -2.99 0.41 9.63
CA TRP A 107 -3.44 -0.74 8.86
C TRP A 107 -3.91 -0.27 7.48
N VAL A 108 -3.29 -0.76 6.42
CA VAL A 108 -3.63 -0.42 5.03
C VAL A 108 -4.14 -1.63 4.27
N GLY A 109 -4.95 -1.39 3.23
CA GLY A 109 -5.49 -2.48 2.42
C GLY A 109 -6.44 -3.40 3.17
N ALA A 110 -7.11 -2.90 4.20
CA ALA A 110 -8.14 -3.64 4.92
C ALA A 110 -9.33 -3.97 4.00
N GLY A 111 -9.98 -5.10 4.26
CA GLY A 111 -11.26 -5.45 3.65
C GLY A 111 -12.39 -4.55 4.16
N GLY A 112 -13.53 -4.59 3.49
CA GLY A 112 -14.70 -3.81 3.92
C GLY A 112 -14.62 -2.31 3.60
N ASN A 113 -15.73 -1.61 3.86
CA ASN A 113 -15.88 -0.16 3.63
C ASN A 113 -16.07 0.63 4.94
N SER A 114 -16.20 -0.07 6.07
CA SER A 114 -16.31 0.53 7.39
C SER A 114 -15.64 -0.33 8.45
N MET A 115 -15.39 0.24 9.61
CA MET A 115 -14.86 -0.48 10.78
C MET A 115 -15.84 -1.59 11.21
N ALA A 116 -17.15 -1.34 11.14
CA ALA A 116 -18.16 -2.34 11.46
C ALA A 116 -18.16 -3.53 10.49
N GLU A 117 -18.03 -3.30 9.18
CA GLU A 117 -17.88 -4.39 8.20
C GLU A 117 -16.62 -5.21 8.46
N LEU A 118 -15.49 -4.56 8.77
CA LEU A 118 -14.24 -5.23 9.07
C LEU A 118 -14.35 -6.13 10.32
N ALA A 119 -15.06 -5.68 11.37
CA ALA A 119 -15.34 -6.48 12.56
C ALA A 119 -16.29 -7.66 12.27
N GLN A 120 -17.27 -7.47 11.37
CA GLN A 120 -18.19 -8.54 10.95
C GLN A 120 -17.50 -9.62 10.12
N MET A 121 -16.45 -9.26 9.35
CA MET A 121 -15.67 -10.24 8.59
C MET A 121 -14.92 -11.22 9.51
N ASP A 122 -14.37 -10.72 10.61
CA ASP A 122 -13.75 -11.50 11.67
C ASP A 122 -13.62 -10.62 12.94
N GLU A 123 -14.19 -11.07 14.06
CA GLU A 123 -14.09 -10.36 15.34
C GLU A 123 -12.63 -10.11 15.75
N LYS A 124 -11.72 -11.01 15.40
CA LYS A 124 -10.28 -10.87 15.72
C LYS A 124 -9.63 -9.65 15.07
N HIS A 125 -10.22 -9.08 14.01
CA HIS A 125 -9.77 -7.80 13.44
C HIS A 125 -9.78 -6.67 14.46
N THR A 126 -10.71 -6.70 15.42
CA THR A 126 -10.82 -5.67 16.48
C THR A 126 -9.69 -5.70 17.50
N TRP A 127 -8.89 -6.77 17.53
CA TRP A 127 -7.82 -6.96 18.52
C TRP A 127 -6.54 -6.19 18.19
N PHE A 128 -6.40 -5.71 16.96
CA PHE A 128 -5.23 -4.95 16.51
C PHE A 128 -5.26 -3.50 17.00
N LYS A 129 -4.12 -2.99 17.47
CA LYS A 129 -3.97 -1.59 17.92
C LYS A 129 -4.44 -0.59 16.86
N ALA A 130 -4.11 -0.81 15.57
CA ALA A 130 -4.52 0.06 14.47
C ALA A 130 -6.06 0.14 14.35
N TYR A 131 -6.78 -0.98 14.55
CA TYR A 131 -8.23 -0.98 14.60
C TYR A 131 -8.75 -0.15 15.79
N GLN A 132 -8.25 -0.41 17.00
CA GLN A 132 -8.66 0.26 18.24
C GLN A 132 -8.45 1.78 18.17
N ASN A 133 -7.40 2.23 17.47
CA ASN A 133 -7.09 3.64 17.28
C ASN A 133 -7.77 4.27 16.04
N GLY A 134 -8.58 3.51 15.29
CA GLY A 134 -9.25 3.99 14.08
C GLY A 134 -8.28 4.42 12.96
N ARG A 135 -7.09 3.80 12.89
CA ARG A 135 -6.09 4.06 11.84
C ARG A 135 -6.07 2.93 10.81
N VAL A 136 -7.23 2.68 10.21
CA VAL A 136 -7.46 1.61 9.24
C VAL A 136 -7.89 2.23 7.92
N TYR A 137 -7.26 1.78 6.83
CA TYR A 137 -7.46 2.31 5.48
C TYR A 137 -7.66 1.18 4.49
N ASN A 138 -8.56 1.39 3.51
CA ASN A 138 -8.64 0.55 2.32
C ASN A 138 -8.13 1.30 1.08
N TRP A 139 -7.94 0.60 -0.05
CA TRP A 139 -7.50 1.18 -1.32
C TRP A 139 -8.66 1.41 -2.29
N ARG A 140 -9.83 1.85 -1.80
CA ARG A 140 -11.07 1.88 -2.60
C ARG A 140 -11.59 3.26 -2.93
N LYS A 141 -10.81 4.33 -2.70
CA LYS A 141 -11.27 5.70 -2.97
C LYS A 141 -11.65 5.93 -4.43
N GLN A 142 -10.95 5.27 -5.34
CA GLN A 142 -11.20 5.35 -6.78
C GLN A 142 -11.71 4.02 -7.36
N GLN A 143 -12.43 3.24 -6.57
CA GLN A 143 -13.07 2.02 -7.05
C GLN A 143 -14.32 2.37 -7.85
N LEU A 144 -14.42 1.83 -9.07
CA LEU A 144 -15.57 2.01 -9.96
C LEU A 144 -16.71 1.02 -9.62
N PRO A 145 -17.97 1.33 -10.00
CA PRO A 145 -19.11 0.45 -9.74
C PRO A 145 -18.94 -0.98 -10.27
N GLY A 146 -18.16 -1.19 -11.33
CA GLY A 146 -17.83 -2.50 -11.89
C GLY A 146 -16.74 -3.29 -11.17
N GLY A 147 -16.20 -2.74 -10.07
CA GLY A 147 -15.14 -3.38 -9.28
C GLY A 147 -13.71 -3.05 -9.73
N ALA A 148 -13.52 -2.44 -10.90
CA ALA A 148 -12.22 -1.93 -11.32
C ALA A 148 -11.72 -0.89 -10.30
N ASN A 149 -10.42 -0.94 -9.98
CA ASN A 149 -9.85 -0.11 -8.93
C ASN A 149 -8.55 0.54 -9.39
N ASN A 150 -8.57 1.86 -9.46
CA ASN A 150 -7.44 2.65 -9.93
C ASN A 150 -6.17 2.49 -9.08
N PHE A 151 -6.26 2.03 -7.84
CA PHE A 151 -5.07 1.65 -7.09
C PHE A 151 -4.24 0.58 -7.83
N TRP A 152 -4.89 -0.43 -8.42
CA TRP A 152 -4.22 -1.51 -9.15
C TRP A 152 -3.98 -1.21 -10.63
N GLU A 153 -4.74 -0.28 -11.19
CA GLU A 153 -4.67 0.07 -12.62
C GLU A 153 -3.83 1.33 -12.84
N ARG A 154 -4.32 2.50 -12.41
CA ARG A 154 -3.62 3.77 -12.53
C ARG A 154 -2.37 3.84 -11.63
N GLY A 155 -2.46 3.34 -10.41
CA GLY A 155 -1.35 3.37 -9.44
C GLY A 155 -0.10 2.65 -9.91
N VAL A 156 -0.22 1.64 -10.80
CA VAL A 156 0.96 0.97 -11.37
C VAL A 156 1.82 1.91 -12.23
N VAL A 157 1.20 2.85 -12.93
CA VAL A 157 1.91 3.86 -13.76
C VAL A 157 2.15 5.18 -13.02
N HIS A 158 1.51 5.36 -11.85
CA HIS A 158 1.66 6.50 -10.95
C HIS A 158 2.05 6.06 -9.53
N PRO A 159 3.19 5.36 -9.36
CA PRO A 159 3.64 4.90 -8.05
C PRO A 159 4.00 6.05 -7.10
N GLU A 160 4.27 7.25 -7.60
CA GLU A 160 4.49 8.45 -6.80
C GLU A 160 3.25 8.83 -6.00
N GLU A 161 2.05 8.72 -6.59
CA GLU A 161 0.78 8.99 -5.90
C GLU A 161 0.50 7.91 -4.83
N MET A 162 0.86 6.65 -5.10
CA MET A 162 0.73 5.56 -4.11
C MET A 162 1.70 5.74 -2.95
N LEU A 163 2.94 6.16 -3.22
CA LEU A 163 3.93 6.46 -2.20
C LEU A 163 3.47 7.64 -1.33
N GLU A 164 2.93 8.68 -1.95
CA GLU A 164 2.39 9.85 -1.25
C GLU A 164 1.24 9.46 -0.32
N ASP A 165 0.33 8.57 -0.74
CA ASP A 165 -0.73 8.04 0.13
C ASP A 165 -0.15 7.34 1.36
N VAL A 166 0.84 6.46 1.20
CA VAL A 166 1.46 5.77 2.34
C VAL A 166 2.12 6.78 3.29
N ILE A 167 2.85 7.77 2.76
CA ILE A 167 3.46 8.83 3.56
C ILE A 167 2.39 9.61 4.36
N HIS A 168 1.30 10.01 3.72
CA HIS A 168 0.21 10.74 4.36
C HIS A 168 -0.46 9.89 5.47
N ILE A 169 -0.66 8.59 5.22
CA ILE A 169 -1.21 7.65 6.20
C ILE A 169 -0.28 7.53 7.42
N LEU A 170 1.03 7.36 7.21
CA LEU A 170 2.00 7.27 8.30
C LEU A 170 1.99 8.54 9.17
N ASN A 171 1.84 9.70 8.56
CA ASN A 171 1.80 11.01 9.23
C ASN A 171 0.40 11.41 9.74
N ASN A 172 -0.60 10.52 9.62
CA ASN A 172 -1.99 10.79 10.00
C ASN A 172 -2.56 12.06 9.38
N ALA A 173 -2.21 12.30 8.10
CA ALA A 173 -2.70 13.44 7.34
C ALA A 173 -4.22 13.36 7.07
N PRO A 174 -4.90 14.48 6.77
CA PRO A 174 -6.32 14.46 6.42
C PRO A 174 -6.63 13.58 5.21
N ASP A 175 -7.79 12.90 5.23
CA ASP A 175 -8.24 12.00 4.15
C ASP A 175 -8.39 12.72 2.80
N SER A 176 -8.59 14.04 2.81
CA SER A 176 -8.65 14.85 1.59
C SER A 176 -7.34 14.86 0.79
N MET A 177 -6.21 14.55 1.43
CA MET A 177 -4.89 14.46 0.79
C MET A 177 -4.62 13.12 0.12
N LEU A 178 -5.44 12.08 0.36
CA LEU A 178 -5.24 10.75 -0.16
C LEU A 178 -5.75 10.64 -1.60
N HIS A 179 -4.99 9.96 -2.47
CA HIS A 179 -5.34 9.67 -3.86
C HIS A 179 -6.24 8.42 -3.98
N PHE A 180 -5.78 7.31 -3.44
CA PHE A 180 -6.39 5.97 -3.60
C PHE A 180 -6.98 5.39 -2.32
N ALA A 181 -6.50 5.83 -1.17
CA ALA A 181 -6.94 5.31 0.11
C ALA A 181 -8.16 6.04 0.68
N ASN A 182 -9.01 5.29 1.40
CA ASN A 182 -10.02 5.81 2.30
C ASN A 182 -9.73 5.33 3.71
N ARG A 183 -9.86 6.20 4.70
CA ARG A 183 -9.94 5.81 6.10
C ARG A 183 -11.29 5.16 6.37
N LEU A 184 -11.31 4.09 7.16
CA LEU A 184 -12.55 3.45 7.61
C LEU A 184 -13.06 4.11 8.89
N TYR A 185 -14.38 4.30 8.97
CA TYR A 185 -15.11 4.87 10.12
C TYR A 185 -16.18 3.91 10.62
#